data_ae16bb2aaa62d326c8ba6bdc1dcf2921
#
_entry.id   ae16bb2aaa62d326c8ba6bdc1dcf2921
#
_cell.length_a   1.000
_cell.length_b   1.000
_cell.length_c   1.000
_cell.angle_alpha   90.00
_cell.angle_beta   90.00
_cell.angle_gamma   90.00
#
_symmetry.space_group_name_H-M   'P 1'
#
loop_
_entity.id
_entity.type
_entity.pdbx_description
1 polymer ?
#
loop_
_entity_poly.entity_id
_entity_poly.type
_entity_poly.pdbx_seq_one_letter_code
_entity_poly.pdbx_strand_id
1 'polypeptide(L)' 'MKKYSKHQLALRNGQDKEEVWCAYNGVIYDLTGSNRWDNGKHYEHWSGQDLTKELEDAPHHDWVFNKFKKVGYLMEDNA' A
#
# COMPACT_ATOMS: atom_id res chain seq x y z
N MET A 1 4.32 -12.59 9.37
CA MET A 1 3.13 -12.04 8.73
C MET A 1 2.82 -12.77 7.44
N LYS A 2 1.59 -12.71 7.03
CA LYS A 2 1.14 -13.39 5.83
C LYS A 2 1.70 -12.73 4.58
N LYS A 3 1.90 -13.53 3.55
CA LYS A 3 2.36 -13.02 2.25
C LYS A 3 1.20 -12.94 1.27
N TYR A 4 1.23 -11.93 0.44
CA TYR A 4 0.21 -11.69 -0.57
C TYR A 4 0.85 -11.48 -1.93
N SER A 5 0.18 -11.95 -2.96
CA SER A 5 0.64 -11.74 -4.33
C SER A 5 0.30 -10.32 -4.80
N LYS A 6 0.91 -9.92 -5.90
CA LYS A 6 0.57 -8.63 -6.50
C LYS A 6 -0.89 -8.56 -6.90
N HIS A 7 -1.44 -9.68 -7.34
CA HIS A 7 -2.84 -9.74 -7.70
C HIS A 7 -3.74 -9.51 -6.47
N GLN A 8 -3.39 -10.15 -5.36
CA GLN A 8 -4.16 -9.97 -4.12
C GLN A 8 -4.07 -8.54 -3.62
N LEU A 9 -2.90 -7.94 -3.74
CA LEU A 9 -2.73 -6.54 -3.36
C LEU A 9 -3.59 -5.64 -4.23
N ALA A 10 -3.60 -5.88 -5.54
CA ALA A 10 -4.35 -5.06 -6.47
C ALA A 10 -5.85 -5.06 -6.18
N LEU A 11 -6.37 -6.15 -5.64
CA LEU A 11 -7.79 -6.23 -5.30
C LEU A 11 -8.16 -5.37 -4.09
N ARG A 12 -7.19 -5.02 -3.26
CA ARG A 12 -7.46 -4.22 -2.07
C ARG A 12 -7.32 -2.74 -2.39
N ASN A 13 -8.21 -2.31 -3.25
CA ASN A 13 -8.20 -0.95 -3.78
C ASN A 13 -9.39 -0.11 -3.31
N GLY A 14 -10.18 -0.65 -2.37
CA GLY A 14 -11.33 0.07 -1.86
C GLY A 14 -12.58 -0.09 -2.70
N GLN A 15 -12.48 -0.79 -3.82
CA GLN A 15 -13.61 -1.05 -4.71
C GLN A 15 -13.87 -2.53 -4.85
N ASP A 16 -12.88 -3.28 -5.28
CA ASP A 16 -13.02 -4.74 -5.39
C ASP A 16 -13.13 -5.37 -4.02
N LYS A 17 -12.36 -4.85 -3.08
CA LYS A 17 -12.48 -5.19 -1.66
C LYS A 17 -12.49 -3.90 -0.88
N GLU A 18 -13.08 -3.95 0.30
CA GLU A 18 -13.18 -2.75 1.14
C GLU A 18 -11.81 -2.25 1.62
N GLU A 19 -10.88 -3.17 1.80
CA GLU A 19 -9.55 -2.79 2.26
C GLU A 19 -8.85 -1.96 1.20
N VAL A 20 -8.06 -1.01 1.68
CA VAL A 20 -7.19 -0.20 0.84
C VAL A 20 -5.78 -0.45 1.31
N TRP A 21 -5.00 -1.14 0.51
CA TRP A 21 -3.62 -1.51 0.86
C TRP A 21 -2.67 -0.97 -0.19
N CYS A 22 -1.44 -0.72 0.24
CA CYS A 22 -0.35 -0.45 -0.68
C CYS A 22 0.90 -1.16 -0.16
N ALA A 23 1.89 -1.27 -1.01
CA ALA A 23 3.14 -1.90 -0.62
C ALA A 23 4.30 -0.94 -0.83
N TYR A 24 5.31 -1.07 0.02
CA TYR A 24 6.54 -0.32 -0.10
C TYR A 24 7.67 -1.17 0.48
N ASN A 25 8.71 -1.38 -0.32
CA ASN A 25 9.86 -2.21 0.08
C ASN A 25 9.44 -3.60 0.57
N GLY A 26 8.47 -4.20 -0.10
CA GLY A 26 8.04 -5.55 0.22
C GLY A 26 7.10 -5.67 1.39
N VAL A 27 6.74 -4.56 2.03
CA VAL A 27 5.81 -4.57 3.16
C VAL A 27 4.49 -3.97 2.73
N ILE A 28 3.39 -4.60 3.12
CA ILE A 28 2.05 -4.12 2.79
C ILE A 28 1.50 -3.34 3.98
N TYR A 29 0.98 -2.17 3.69
CA TYR A 29 0.41 -1.26 4.67
C TYR A 29 -1.08 -1.08 4.45
N ASP A 30 -1.81 -0.96 5.54
CA ASP A 30 -3.26 -0.80 5.51
C ASP A 30 -3.61 0.67 5.56
N LEU A 31 -4.20 1.16 4.48
CA LEU A 31 -4.64 2.54 4.37
C LEU A 31 -6.14 2.68 4.61
N THR A 32 -6.82 1.59 4.93
CA THR A 32 -8.26 1.60 5.12
C THR A 32 -8.64 2.60 6.21
N GLY A 33 -9.59 3.43 5.91
CA GLY A 33 -10.05 4.41 6.88
C GLY A 33 -9.19 5.65 7.02
N SER A 34 -8.12 5.72 6.25
CA SER A 34 -7.22 6.90 6.30
C SER A 34 -7.60 7.94 5.25
N ASN A 35 -8.82 7.86 4.78
CA ASN A 35 -9.31 8.76 3.73
C ASN A 35 -9.42 10.21 4.18
N ARG A 36 -9.39 10.47 5.47
CA ARG A 36 -9.35 11.84 5.97
C ARG A 36 -8.03 12.52 5.67
N TRP A 37 -7.09 11.74 5.20
CA TRP A 37 -5.79 12.26 4.85
C TRP A 37 -5.94 12.99 3.54
N ASP A 38 -6.03 14.28 3.67
CA ASP A 38 -6.13 15.16 2.52
C ASP A 38 -7.28 14.80 1.60
N ASN A 39 -8.43 14.62 2.19
CA ASN A 39 -9.63 14.30 1.43
C ASN A 39 -9.51 12.99 0.67
N GLY A 40 -8.58 12.17 1.05
CA GLY A 40 -8.42 10.85 0.47
C GLY A 40 -7.79 10.80 -0.90
N LYS A 41 -7.44 11.93 -1.46
CA LYS A 41 -6.97 11.94 -2.84
C LYS A 41 -5.60 11.33 -3.03
N HIS A 42 -4.72 11.51 -2.08
CA HIS A 42 -3.38 10.93 -2.21
C HIS A 42 -3.41 9.41 -2.20
N TYR A 43 -4.32 8.87 -1.43
CA TYR A 43 -4.36 7.42 -1.29
C TYR A 43 -5.01 6.72 -2.46
N GLU A 44 -5.78 7.43 -3.25
CA GLU A 44 -6.36 6.83 -4.46
C GLU A 44 -5.29 6.33 -5.40
N HIS A 45 -4.20 7.08 -5.52
CA HIS A 45 -3.11 6.68 -6.39
C HIS A 45 -2.29 5.54 -5.80
N TRP A 46 -2.40 5.34 -4.50
CA TRP A 46 -1.62 4.33 -3.82
C TRP A 46 -2.35 3.00 -3.68
N SER A 47 -3.67 3.02 -3.75
CA SER A 47 -4.46 1.84 -3.44
C SER A 47 -4.16 0.68 -4.38
N GLY A 48 -3.86 -0.47 -3.80
CA GLY A 48 -3.62 -1.68 -4.56
C GLY A 48 -2.30 -1.72 -5.31
N GLN A 49 -1.36 -0.85 -5.00
CA GLN A 49 -0.12 -0.73 -5.76
C GLN A 49 1.12 -0.91 -4.92
N ASP A 50 2.18 -1.34 -5.59
CA ASP A 50 3.51 -1.37 -5.01
C ASP A 50 4.21 -0.07 -5.37
N LEU A 51 4.50 0.73 -4.37
CA LEU A 51 5.01 2.08 -4.54
C LEU A 51 6.53 2.18 -4.40
N THR A 52 7.20 1.04 -4.33
CA THR A 52 8.63 1.04 -4.06
C THR A 52 9.41 1.93 -5.02
N LYS A 53 9.16 1.77 -6.31
CA LYS A 53 9.90 2.56 -7.29
C LYS A 53 9.49 4.02 -7.31
N GLU A 54 8.21 4.28 -7.14
CA GLU A 54 7.72 5.64 -7.21
C GLU A 54 8.24 6.50 -6.07
N LEU A 55 8.45 5.90 -4.93
CA LEU A 55 8.82 6.63 -3.73
C LEU A 55 10.30 6.55 -3.38
N GLU A 56 11.07 5.79 -4.14
CA GLU A 56 12.47 5.61 -3.75
C GLU A 56 13.28 6.91 -3.82
N ASP A 57 12.86 7.85 -4.63
CA ASP A 57 13.52 9.15 -4.70
C ASP A 57 12.88 10.21 -3.82
N ALA A 58 11.81 9.87 -3.14
CA ALA A 58 11.10 10.83 -2.30
C ALA A 58 11.75 10.88 -0.92
N PRO A 59 12.17 12.04 -0.44
CA PRO A 59 12.99 12.10 0.76
C PRO A 59 12.26 11.87 2.08
N HIS A 60 10.96 11.92 2.11
CA HIS A 60 10.23 11.86 3.38
C HIS A 60 9.18 10.78 3.46
N HIS A 61 9.23 9.82 2.58
CA HIS A 61 8.16 8.83 2.52
C HIS A 61 8.14 7.85 3.70
N ASP A 62 9.29 7.63 4.32
CA ASP A 62 9.37 6.64 5.39
C ASP A 62 8.45 6.94 6.57
N TRP A 63 8.43 8.20 6.99
CA TRP A 63 7.62 8.54 8.14
C TRP A 63 6.12 8.49 7.84
N VAL A 64 5.74 8.62 6.60
CA VAL A 64 4.34 8.49 6.22
C VAL A 64 3.86 7.07 6.51
N PHE A 65 4.67 6.08 6.13
CA PHE A 65 4.29 4.69 6.35
C PHE A 65 4.29 4.29 7.81
N ASN A 66 5.02 5.00 8.66
CA ASN A 66 5.00 4.71 10.08
C ASN A 66 3.63 4.91 10.71
N LYS A 67 2.76 5.64 10.04
CA LYS A 67 1.40 5.87 10.54
C LYS A 67 0.46 4.72 10.26
N PHE A 68 0.84 3.82 9.38
CA PHE A 68 -0.06 2.79 8.91
C PHE A 68 0.31 1.44 9.49
N LYS A 69 -0.71 0.61 9.65
CA LYS A 69 -0.51 -0.73 10.16
C LYS A 69 0.09 -1.61 9.07
N LYS A 70 1.08 -2.38 9.44
CA LYS A 70 1.64 -3.39 8.54
C LYS A 70 0.74 -4.61 8.59
N VAL A 71 0.31 -5.10 7.44
CA VAL A 71 -0.61 -6.22 7.38
C VAL A 71 -0.01 -7.46 6.76
N GLY A 72 1.12 -7.35 6.11
CA GLY A 72 1.76 -8.52 5.52
C GLY A 72 2.92 -8.14 4.65
N TYR A 73 3.36 -9.09 3.87
CA TYR A 73 4.48 -8.91 2.95
C TYR A 73 4.03 -9.17 1.52
N LEU A 74 4.59 -8.43 0.61
CA LEU A 74 4.34 -8.64 -0.80
C LEU A 74 5.26 -9.74 -1.30
N MET A 75 4.70 -10.75 -1.95
CA MET A 75 5.48 -11.82 -2.54
C MET A 75 6.26 -11.29 -3.73
N GLU A 76 7.49 -11.78 -3.88
CA GLU A 76 8.26 -11.42 -5.04
C GLU A 76 7.62 -11.98 -6.29
N ASP A 77 7.71 -11.21 -7.37
CA ASP A 77 7.22 -11.63 -8.65
C ASP A 77 8.32 -12.43 -9.34
N ASN A 78 8.31 -13.72 -9.14
CA ASN A 78 9.29 -14.59 -9.78
C ASN A 78 8.76 -14.99 -11.16
N ALA A 79 9.05 -14.14 -12.07
CA ALA A 79 8.68 -14.46 -13.43
C ALA A 79 9.41 -15.69 -13.91
#